data_e84ad7dc8538da3fbdf457cfa88f64d6
#
_entry.id   e84ad7dc8538da3fbdf457cfa88f64d6
#
_cell.length_a   1.000
_cell.length_b   1.000
_cell.length_c   1.000
_cell.angle_alpha   90.00
_cell.angle_beta   90.00
_cell.angle_gamma   90.00
#
_symmetry.space_group_name_H-M   'P 1'
#
loop_
_entity.id
_entity.type
_entity.pdbx_description
1 polymer ?
#
loop_
_entity_poly.entity_id
_entity_poly.type
_entity_poly.pdbx_seq_one_letter_code
_entity_poly.pdbx_strand_id
1 'polypeptide(L)'
;MKRWLPLPVLLVCAAFAFRALGLIDATGLWTDELYTTGKSFQPSYPALLQMLSRDTHPPLYYSLLWILGQWLTPSAVTLRLFSWLMYLAGGVVITAQAGRLAPVRPRLAMGVAALLAFCSPYPVRFAIEGKGYALLVLLVALAWWWRQRLRPLLYGLAVALAACTHFYGLFLFAVTSLWDASRRRGLLAGVGALALVPSLLWIMVASAYLLRSGTGAWIGTPDFALLEDTLARALGLWPLPKLGVLLLVLAAIQRWGCHATVRASAGVWPAADRSGLIPSLLMVLAVVAVSFLKPLAFSRYFVVLLPALIPWLSLRAAALPLNRGGQWIGGWALALLLFSWWWHSFADLDPALSGQVARESNQFQLLSRRLQAEPDRYSRRARLFNLSDRMETAAGRMAQPSVPWGDGEALKRALTRRPAPAQLWLADSGSARASRPRLNRLQQQAEAAGYRCEAVDLEVPYAHLLRCAPDAVSGTSGLPSASAALDPPREAAAPQP
;
A
#
# COMPACT_ATOMS: atom_id res chain seq x y z
N MET A 1 14.38 -8.35 -35.45
CA MET A 1 14.54 -9.49 -34.51
C MET A 1 13.51 -9.39 -33.37
N LYS A 2 12.69 -10.41 -33.17
CA LYS A 2 11.71 -10.47 -32.05
C LYS A 2 12.46 -10.41 -30.72
N ARG A 3 12.10 -9.43 -29.86
CA ARG A 3 12.75 -9.18 -28.55
C ARG A 3 11.95 -9.90 -27.44
N TRP A 4 12.02 -11.24 -27.42
CA TRP A 4 11.37 -12.02 -26.36
C TRP A 4 12.25 -12.04 -25.09
N LEU A 5 11.61 -12.05 -23.92
CA LEU A 5 12.28 -12.32 -22.66
C LEU A 5 12.79 -13.78 -22.63
N PRO A 6 13.91 -14.06 -21.92
CA PRO A 6 14.32 -15.43 -21.66
C PRO A 6 13.25 -16.20 -20.90
N LEU A 7 12.99 -17.45 -21.29
CA LEU A 7 11.96 -18.29 -20.69
C LEU A 7 12.07 -18.37 -19.15
N PRO A 8 13.25 -18.55 -18.53
CA PRO A 8 13.36 -18.57 -17.06
C PRO A 8 12.84 -17.29 -16.39
N VAL A 9 13.11 -16.12 -16.97
CA VAL A 9 12.62 -14.83 -16.46
C VAL A 9 11.11 -14.77 -16.54
N LEU A 10 10.52 -15.19 -17.65
CA LEU A 10 9.06 -15.25 -17.81
C LEU A 10 8.42 -16.18 -16.78
N LEU A 11 9.01 -17.37 -16.55
CA LEU A 11 8.49 -18.32 -15.58
C LEU A 11 8.53 -17.78 -14.14
N VAL A 12 9.62 -17.11 -13.75
CA VAL A 12 9.74 -16.49 -12.43
C VAL A 12 8.72 -15.36 -12.27
N CYS A 13 8.61 -14.46 -13.25
CA CYS A 13 7.61 -13.37 -13.20
C CYS A 13 6.19 -13.93 -13.14
N ALA A 14 5.89 -14.97 -13.94
CA ALA A 14 4.60 -15.64 -13.92
C ALA A 14 4.32 -16.29 -12.55
N ALA A 15 5.31 -16.96 -11.94
CA ALA A 15 5.17 -17.55 -10.61
C ALA A 15 4.75 -16.50 -9.56
N PHE A 16 5.43 -15.34 -9.51
CA PHE A 16 5.05 -14.25 -8.60
C PHE A 16 3.65 -13.71 -8.91
N ALA A 17 3.34 -13.45 -10.18
CA ALA A 17 2.06 -12.91 -10.59
C ALA A 17 0.89 -13.85 -10.27
N PHE A 18 1.03 -15.15 -10.58
CA PHE A 18 0.01 -16.15 -10.28
C PHE A 18 -0.10 -16.45 -8.78
N ARG A 19 1.04 -16.41 -8.03
CA ARG A 19 0.96 -16.54 -6.57
C ARG A 19 0.21 -15.35 -5.96
N ALA A 20 0.48 -14.13 -6.40
CA ALA A 20 -0.29 -12.96 -5.99
C ALA A 20 -1.79 -13.12 -6.28
N LEU A 21 -2.15 -13.61 -7.48
CA LEU A 21 -3.54 -13.89 -7.83
C LEU A 21 -4.16 -14.97 -6.92
N GLY A 22 -3.44 -16.06 -6.64
CA GLY A 22 -3.92 -17.14 -5.77
C GLY A 22 -4.14 -16.71 -4.31
N LEU A 23 -3.50 -15.60 -3.88
CA LEU A 23 -3.63 -15.04 -2.53
C LEU A 23 -4.56 -13.81 -2.46
N ILE A 24 -5.25 -13.48 -3.56
CA ILE A 24 -6.06 -12.27 -3.65
C ILE A 24 -7.21 -12.24 -2.63
N ASP A 25 -7.72 -13.40 -2.22
CA ASP A 25 -8.79 -13.56 -1.22
C ASP A 25 -8.31 -14.25 0.07
N ALA A 26 -7.01 -14.43 0.24
CA ALA A 26 -6.44 -15.11 1.41
C ALA A 26 -6.69 -14.36 2.72
N THR A 27 -6.90 -13.04 2.67
CA THR A 27 -7.19 -12.20 3.83
C THR A 27 -8.42 -11.36 3.60
N GLY A 28 -9.15 -11.01 4.65
CA GLY A 28 -10.18 -9.98 4.58
C GLY A 28 -9.63 -8.61 4.22
N LEU A 29 -10.53 -7.65 4.10
CA LEU A 29 -10.16 -6.26 3.82
C LEU A 29 -9.58 -5.60 5.08
N TRP A 30 -8.41 -5.02 4.98
CA TRP A 30 -7.84 -4.21 6.04
C TRP A 30 -8.35 -2.76 6.00
N THR A 31 -7.99 -1.98 7.01
CA THR A 31 -8.51 -0.62 7.24
C THR A 31 -8.65 0.23 5.96
N ASP A 32 -7.57 0.34 5.19
CA ASP A 32 -7.57 1.21 4.01
C ASP A 32 -8.42 0.65 2.86
N GLU A 33 -8.52 -0.68 2.73
CA GLU A 33 -9.39 -1.32 1.74
C GLU A 33 -10.87 -1.19 2.15
N LEU A 34 -11.19 -1.28 3.45
CA LEU A 34 -12.53 -1.00 3.96
C LEU A 34 -12.91 0.46 3.68
N TYR A 35 -12.00 1.42 3.88
CA TYR A 35 -12.24 2.80 3.46
C TYR A 35 -12.44 2.92 1.95
N THR A 36 -11.66 2.20 1.14
CA THR A 36 -11.84 2.18 -0.32
C THR A 36 -13.24 1.67 -0.68
N THR A 37 -13.68 0.57 -0.08
CA THR A 37 -15.02 -0.01 -0.27
C THR A 37 -16.10 1.00 0.10
N GLY A 38 -15.99 1.60 1.29
CA GLY A 38 -16.97 2.58 1.78
C GLY A 38 -17.04 3.86 0.96
N LYS A 39 -15.98 4.20 0.23
CA LYS A 39 -15.94 5.33 -0.71
C LYS A 39 -16.48 4.95 -2.08
N SER A 40 -15.99 3.86 -2.67
CA SER A 40 -16.27 3.49 -4.06
C SER A 40 -17.71 3.02 -4.28
N PHE A 41 -18.26 2.21 -3.39
CA PHE A 41 -19.56 1.59 -3.62
C PHE A 41 -20.72 2.43 -3.02
N GLN A 42 -20.83 3.67 -3.49
CA GLN A 42 -21.93 4.56 -3.13
C GLN A 42 -23.17 4.28 -4.02
N PRO A 43 -24.39 4.61 -3.55
CA PRO A 43 -25.62 4.34 -4.28
C PRO A 43 -25.74 5.13 -5.60
N SER A 44 -25.04 6.24 -5.74
CA SER A 44 -25.01 7.04 -6.96
C SER A 44 -23.65 7.71 -7.16
N TYR A 45 -23.36 8.10 -8.42
CA TYR A 45 -22.11 8.79 -8.73
C TYR A 45 -22.00 10.19 -8.07
N PRO A 46 -23.06 11.00 -7.96
CA PRO A 46 -23.01 12.21 -7.15
C PRO A 46 -22.69 11.95 -5.67
N ALA A 47 -23.24 10.90 -5.06
CA ALA A 47 -22.92 10.52 -3.68
C ALA A 47 -21.45 10.11 -3.53
N LEU A 48 -20.87 9.43 -4.53
CA LEU A 48 -19.43 9.14 -4.59
C LEU A 48 -18.61 10.45 -4.58
N LEU A 49 -18.91 11.40 -5.47
CA LEU A 49 -18.17 12.65 -5.55
C LEU A 49 -18.32 13.48 -4.27
N GLN A 50 -19.50 13.52 -3.68
CA GLN A 50 -19.73 14.17 -2.39
C GLN A 50 -18.92 13.51 -1.26
N MET A 51 -18.83 12.18 -1.23
CA MET A 51 -17.99 11.46 -0.27
C MET A 51 -16.51 11.83 -0.45
N LEU A 52 -16.03 11.84 -1.71
CA LEU A 52 -14.63 12.12 -2.02
C LEU A 52 -14.25 13.60 -1.85
N SER A 53 -15.18 14.56 -1.95
CA SER A 53 -14.88 15.96 -1.64
C SER A 53 -14.48 16.19 -0.18
N ARG A 54 -14.74 15.20 0.69
CA ARG A 54 -14.34 15.17 2.10
C ARG A 54 -13.26 14.11 2.37
N ASP A 55 -12.37 13.93 1.40
CA ASP A 55 -11.29 12.93 1.45
C ASP A 55 -9.96 13.49 0.94
N THR A 56 -8.89 12.76 1.19
CA THR A 56 -7.51 13.10 0.78
C THR A 56 -7.12 12.55 -0.58
N HIS A 57 -8.04 11.96 -1.33
CA HIS A 57 -7.71 11.28 -2.59
C HIS A 57 -8.49 11.87 -3.76
N PRO A 58 -7.87 11.97 -4.96
CA PRO A 58 -8.54 12.30 -6.19
C PRO A 58 -9.55 11.23 -6.63
N PRO A 59 -10.51 11.55 -7.55
CA PRO A 59 -11.68 10.71 -7.77
C PRO A 59 -11.48 9.52 -8.70
N LEU A 60 -10.47 9.48 -9.58
CA LEU A 60 -10.43 8.53 -10.70
C LEU A 60 -10.48 7.07 -10.27
N TYR A 61 -9.63 6.67 -9.32
CA TYR A 61 -9.58 5.27 -8.88
C TYR A 61 -10.94 4.80 -8.32
N TYR A 62 -11.55 5.62 -7.49
CA TYR A 62 -12.83 5.32 -6.86
C TYR A 62 -13.98 5.32 -7.88
N SER A 63 -13.93 6.20 -8.88
CA SER A 63 -14.89 6.24 -10.00
C SER A 63 -14.80 4.96 -10.85
N LEU A 64 -13.60 4.48 -11.15
CA LEU A 64 -13.43 3.21 -11.87
C LEU A 64 -13.96 2.02 -11.07
N LEU A 65 -13.74 1.98 -9.77
CA LEU A 65 -14.31 0.95 -8.91
C LEU A 65 -15.84 1.07 -8.80
N TRP A 66 -16.38 2.28 -8.76
CA TRP A 66 -17.83 2.50 -8.78
C TRP A 66 -18.46 1.95 -10.06
N ILE A 67 -17.84 2.22 -11.22
CA ILE A 67 -18.28 1.66 -12.51
C ILE A 67 -18.20 0.13 -12.48
N LEU A 68 -17.08 -0.44 -12.03
CA LEU A 68 -16.94 -1.89 -11.90
C LEU A 68 -17.99 -2.51 -10.97
N GLY A 69 -18.33 -1.83 -9.89
CA GLY A 69 -19.36 -2.24 -8.95
C GLY A 69 -20.79 -2.27 -9.52
N GLN A 70 -21.04 -1.64 -10.69
CA GLN A 70 -22.33 -1.78 -11.40
C GLN A 70 -22.46 -3.14 -12.10
N TRP A 71 -21.34 -3.82 -12.35
CA TRP A 71 -21.28 -5.06 -13.13
C TRP A 71 -20.81 -6.25 -12.28
N LEU A 72 -20.00 -6.02 -11.27
CA LEU A 72 -19.39 -7.03 -10.42
C LEU A 72 -19.80 -6.79 -8.96
N THR A 73 -20.06 -7.87 -8.23
CA THR A 73 -20.34 -7.79 -6.79
C THR A 73 -19.16 -7.15 -6.06
N PRO A 74 -19.38 -6.08 -5.28
CA PRO A 74 -18.35 -5.50 -4.43
C PRO A 74 -17.75 -6.55 -3.46
N SER A 75 -16.48 -6.86 -3.61
CA SER A 75 -15.78 -7.87 -2.81
C SER A 75 -14.29 -7.56 -2.72
N ALA A 76 -13.58 -8.24 -1.82
CA ALA A 76 -12.11 -8.19 -1.76
C ALA A 76 -11.50 -8.60 -3.11
N VAL A 77 -12.06 -9.64 -3.74
CA VAL A 77 -11.63 -10.12 -5.06
C VAL A 77 -11.76 -9.02 -6.12
N THR A 78 -12.93 -8.38 -6.22
CA THR A 78 -13.17 -7.31 -7.21
C THR A 78 -12.18 -6.17 -7.07
N LEU A 79 -11.93 -5.70 -5.84
CA LEU A 79 -10.97 -4.63 -5.56
C LEU A 79 -9.54 -5.01 -5.96
N ARG A 80 -9.10 -6.18 -5.52
CA ARG A 80 -7.71 -6.62 -5.68
C ARG A 80 -7.42 -7.14 -7.07
N LEU A 81 -8.41 -7.76 -7.74
CA LEU A 81 -8.28 -8.18 -9.14
C LEU A 81 -8.02 -6.99 -10.06
N PHE A 82 -8.71 -5.86 -9.82
CA PHE A 82 -8.44 -4.62 -10.57
C PHE A 82 -6.98 -4.17 -10.36
N SER A 83 -6.49 -4.15 -9.11
CA SER A 83 -5.10 -3.80 -8.82
C SER A 83 -4.11 -4.76 -9.46
N TRP A 84 -4.40 -6.08 -9.44
CA TRP A 84 -3.56 -7.10 -10.06
C TRP A 84 -3.45 -6.92 -11.58
N LEU A 85 -4.56 -6.61 -12.26
CA LEU A 85 -4.53 -6.32 -13.70
C LEU A 85 -3.70 -5.07 -14.02
N MET A 86 -3.81 -4.01 -13.20
CA MET A 86 -3.00 -2.79 -13.37
C MET A 86 -1.52 -3.05 -13.10
N TYR A 87 -1.18 -3.90 -12.13
CA TYR A 87 0.19 -4.35 -11.87
C TYR A 87 0.77 -5.12 -13.08
N LEU A 88 0.02 -6.04 -13.68
CA LEU A 88 0.47 -6.76 -14.88
C LEU A 88 0.74 -5.79 -16.03
N ALA A 89 -0.20 -4.91 -16.33
CA ALA A 89 -0.07 -3.93 -17.40
C ALA A 89 1.11 -2.96 -17.14
N GLY A 90 1.24 -2.46 -15.92
CA GLY A 90 2.34 -1.58 -15.51
C GLY A 90 3.70 -2.25 -15.64
N GLY A 91 3.82 -3.50 -15.17
CA GLY A 91 5.04 -4.30 -15.30
C GLY A 91 5.47 -4.53 -16.74
N VAL A 92 4.51 -4.80 -17.64
CA VAL A 92 4.76 -4.95 -19.08
C VAL A 92 5.28 -3.64 -19.68
N VAL A 93 4.65 -2.50 -19.39
CA VAL A 93 5.07 -1.19 -19.90
C VAL A 93 6.47 -0.82 -19.40
N ILE A 94 6.76 -1.00 -18.11
CA ILE A 94 8.07 -0.74 -17.49
C ILE A 94 9.16 -1.62 -18.15
N THR A 95 8.88 -2.91 -18.35
CA THR A 95 9.78 -3.86 -19.01
C THR A 95 10.08 -3.44 -20.45
N ALA A 96 9.04 -3.11 -21.21
CA ALA A 96 9.18 -2.65 -22.59
C ALA A 96 9.97 -1.34 -22.69
N GLN A 97 9.75 -0.43 -21.73
CA GLN A 97 10.49 0.84 -21.63
C GLN A 97 11.98 0.61 -21.39
N ALA A 98 12.36 -0.29 -20.49
CA ALA A 98 13.76 -0.63 -20.23
C ALA A 98 14.45 -1.17 -21.48
N GLY A 99 13.80 -2.09 -22.21
CA GLY A 99 14.35 -2.62 -23.45
C GLY A 99 14.52 -1.57 -24.56
N ARG A 100 13.63 -0.55 -24.59
CA ARG A 100 13.72 0.54 -25.57
C ARG A 100 14.84 1.53 -25.24
N LEU A 101 15.00 1.83 -23.93
CA LEU A 101 16.03 2.76 -23.47
C LEU A 101 17.45 2.16 -23.56
N ALA A 102 17.59 0.82 -23.57
CA ALA A 102 18.87 0.14 -23.57
C ALA A 102 19.47 0.07 -24.97
N PRO A 103 20.55 0.83 -25.27
CA PRO A 103 21.25 0.74 -26.56
C PRO A 103 22.07 -0.54 -26.68
N VAL A 104 22.56 -1.03 -25.53
CA VAL A 104 23.36 -2.25 -25.41
C VAL A 104 22.61 -3.27 -24.57
N ARG A 105 22.60 -4.53 -25.02
CA ARG A 105 21.95 -5.66 -24.32
C ARG A 105 20.48 -5.41 -23.91
N PRO A 106 19.60 -4.99 -24.84
CA PRO A 106 18.21 -4.67 -24.50
C PRO A 106 17.44 -5.84 -23.88
N ARG A 107 17.77 -7.11 -24.22
CA ARG A 107 17.15 -8.30 -23.62
C ARG A 107 17.51 -8.45 -22.14
N LEU A 108 18.76 -8.15 -21.77
CA LEU A 108 19.20 -8.18 -20.38
C LEU A 108 18.51 -7.07 -19.57
N ALA A 109 18.44 -5.85 -20.11
CA ALA A 109 17.71 -4.74 -19.50
C ALA A 109 16.23 -5.10 -19.31
N MET A 110 15.57 -5.69 -20.30
CA MET A 110 14.19 -6.18 -20.16
C MET A 110 14.07 -7.26 -19.08
N GLY A 111 14.99 -8.20 -19.02
CA GLY A 111 15.00 -9.26 -18.01
C GLY A 111 15.10 -8.72 -16.58
N VAL A 112 16.05 -7.81 -16.35
CA VAL A 112 16.22 -7.14 -15.05
C VAL A 112 14.99 -6.31 -14.72
N ALA A 113 14.45 -5.54 -15.68
CA ALA A 113 13.24 -4.75 -15.44
C ALA A 113 12.03 -5.60 -15.13
N ALA A 114 11.85 -6.74 -15.81
CA ALA A 114 10.78 -7.67 -15.56
C ALA A 114 10.86 -8.24 -14.12
N LEU A 115 12.06 -8.72 -13.72
CA LEU A 115 12.25 -9.22 -12.35
C LEU A 115 11.98 -8.15 -11.29
N LEU A 116 12.44 -6.91 -11.50
CA LEU A 116 12.17 -5.81 -10.58
C LEU A 116 10.69 -5.44 -10.56
N ALA A 117 10.02 -5.36 -11.71
CA ALA A 117 8.63 -4.94 -11.81
C ALA A 117 7.62 -6.00 -11.36
N PHE A 118 7.96 -7.30 -11.50
CA PHE A 118 7.05 -8.39 -11.18
C PHE A 118 7.42 -9.15 -9.90
N CYS A 119 8.63 -9.03 -9.38
CA CYS A 119 9.06 -9.83 -8.24
C CYS A 119 9.45 -9.01 -7.01
N SER A 120 9.83 -7.73 -7.16
CA SER A 120 10.20 -6.95 -5.99
C SER A 120 9.00 -6.66 -5.08
N PRO A 121 9.20 -6.52 -3.77
CA PRO A 121 8.11 -6.42 -2.80
C PRO A 121 7.15 -5.26 -3.04
N TYR A 122 7.65 -4.12 -3.50
CA TYR A 122 6.84 -2.93 -3.68
C TYR A 122 5.68 -3.13 -4.70
N PRO A 123 5.94 -3.50 -5.97
CA PRO A 123 4.84 -3.72 -6.92
C PRO A 123 3.98 -4.93 -6.56
N VAL A 124 4.57 -6.02 -6.02
CA VAL A 124 3.82 -7.20 -5.61
C VAL A 124 2.84 -6.87 -4.48
N ARG A 125 3.26 -6.06 -3.49
CA ARG A 125 2.38 -5.61 -2.42
C ARG A 125 1.13 -4.93 -2.97
N PHE A 126 1.28 -4.02 -3.93
CA PHE A 126 0.16 -3.28 -4.50
C PHE A 126 -0.63 -4.05 -5.55
N ALA A 127 -0.13 -5.19 -6.03
CA ALA A 127 -0.91 -6.12 -6.83
C ALA A 127 -2.06 -6.77 -6.04
N ILE A 128 -1.90 -6.94 -4.73
CA ILE A 128 -2.85 -7.61 -3.83
C ILE A 128 -3.47 -6.66 -2.81
N GLU A 129 -3.45 -5.38 -3.07
CA GLU A 129 -4.15 -4.35 -2.28
C GLU A 129 -5.22 -3.64 -3.13
N GLY A 130 -6.42 -3.52 -2.59
CA GLY A 130 -7.51 -2.74 -3.19
C GLY A 130 -7.30 -1.23 -3.06
N LYS A 131 -6.19 -0.72 -3.64
CA LYS A 131 -5.75 0.68 -3.60
C LYS A 131 -5.28 1.16 -4.97
N GLY A 132 -5.35 2.47 -5.20
CA GLY A 132 -5.00 3.08 -6.49
C GLY A 132 -3.53 3.06 -6.89
N TYR A 133 -2.64 2.43 -6.10
CA TYR A 133 -1.19 2.48 -6.34
C TYR A 133 -0.76 1.73 -7.60
N ALA A 134 -1.30 0.55 -7.86
CA ALA A 134 -0.99 -0.20 -9.08
C ALA A 134 -1.45 0.56 -10.34
N LEU A 135 -2.64 1.20 -10.29
CA LEU A 135 -3.12 2.07 -11.36
C LEU A 135 -2.21 3.28 -11.55
N LEU A 136 -1.77 3.93 -10.46
CA LEU A 136 -0.82 5.05 -10.52
C LEU A 136 0.48 4.64 -11.21
N VAL A 137 1.07 3.50 -10.84
CA VAL A 137 2.30 2.95 -11.45
C VAL A 137 2.11 2.74 -12.95
N LEU A 138 1.00 2.13 -13.37
CA LEU A 138 0.68 1.95 -14.79
C LEU A 138 0.59 3.28 -15.53
N LEU A 139 -0.17 4.24 -15.01
CA LEU A 139 -0.40 5.53 -15.67
C LEU A 139 0.89 6.37 -15.75
N VAL A 140 1.71 6.34 -14.71
CA VAL A 140 3.04 6.98 -14.73
C VAL A 140 3.97 6.28 -15.73
N ALA A 141 3.95 4.93 -15.80
CA ALA A 141 4.72 4.20 -16.81
C ALA A 141 4.30 4.57 -18.24
N LEU A 142 2.98 4.66 -18.48
CA LEU A 142 2.44 5.11 -19.77
C LEU A 142 2.83 6.56 -20.10
N ALA A 143 2.80 7.45 -19.12
CA ALA A 143 3.23 8.84 -19.30
C ALA A 143 4.71 8.91 -19.73
N TRP A 144 5.62 8.20 -19.05
CA TRP A 144 7.02 8.10 -19.46
C TRP A 144 7.20 7.46 -20.83
N TRP A 145 6.42 6.43 -21.14
CA TRP A 145 6.42 5.75 -22.43
C TRP A 145 6.06 6.70 -23.58
N TRP A 146 5.01 7.51 -23.42
CA TRP A 146 4.56 8.44 -24.44
C TRP A 146 5.41 9.71 -24.50
N ARG A 147 5.92 10.20 -23.37
CA ARG A 147 6.89 11.30 -23.33
C ARG A 147 8.15 10.98 -24.17
N GLN A 148 8.69 9.78 -24.01
CA GLN A 148 9.86 9.32 -24.79
C GLN A 148 9.58 9.18 -26.29
N ARG A 149 8.33 8.93 -26.65
CA ARG A 149 7.89 8.80 -28.04
C ARG A 149 7.45 10.11 -28.66
N LEU A 150 7.52 11.21 -27.92
CA LEU A 150 7.04 12.52 -28.34
C LEU A 150 5.58 12.47 -28.85
N ARG A 151 4.72 11.75 -28.11
CA ARG A 151 3.28 11.66 -28.35
C ARG A 151 2.52 12.54 -27.36
N PRO A 152 2.43 13.88 -27.57
CA PRO A 152 2.00 14.82 -26.56
C PRO A 152 0.57 14.56 -26.06
N LEU A 153 -0.38 14.21 -26.92
CA LEU A 153 -1.76 13.95 -26.51
C LEU A 153 -1.88 12.73 -25.59
N LEU A 154 -1.22 11.61 -25.93
CA LEU A 154 -1.22 10.41 -25.11
C LEU A 154 -0.45 10.61 -23.81
N TYR A 155 0.63 11.40 -23.85
CA TYR A 155 1.35 11.83 -22.65
C TYR A 155 0.43 12.66 -21.74
N GLY A 156 -0.22 13.69 -22.27
CA GLY A 156 -1.15 14.52 -21.50
C GLY A 156 -2.31 13.73 -20.88
N LEU A 157 -2.89 12.80 -21.64
CA LEU A 157 -3.94 11.92 -21.14
C LEU A 157 -3.44 11.06 -19.96
N ALA A 158 -2.27 10.42 -20.11
CA ALA A 158 -1.70 9.60 -19.04
C ALA A 158 -1.37 10.44 -17.79
N VAL A 159 -0.88 11.67 -17.97
CA VAL A 159 -0.61 12.63 -16.89
C VAL A 159 -1.90 13.01 -16.16
N ALA A 160 -2.96 13.39 -16.89
CA ALA A 160 -4.25 13.77 -16.32
C ALA A 160 -4.84 12.63 -15.47
N LEU A 161 -4.83 11.41 -16.03
CA LEU A 161 -5.32 10.23 -15.33
C LEU A 161 -4.46 9.89 -14.10
N ALA A 162 -3.14 10.00 -14.17
CA ALA A 162 -2.26 9.77 -13.02
C ALA A 162 -2.50 10.80 -11.90
N ALA A 163 -2.63 12.08 -12.25
CA ALA A 163 -2.90 13.17 -11.31
C ALA A 163 -4.31 13.03 -10.66
N CYS A 164 -5.30 12.56 -11.42
CA CYS A 164 -6.64 12.25 -10.90
C CYS A 164 -6.73 10.90 -10.15
N THR A 165 -5.68 10.09 -10.16
CA THR A 165 -5.59 8.85 -9.37
C THR A 165 -5.00 9.13 -7.99
N HIS A 166 -3.94 9.92 -7.90
CA HIS A 166 -3.24 10.22 -6.65
C HIS A 166 -2.47 11.54 -6.74
N PHE A 167 -2.46 12.33 -5.67
CA PHE A 167 -1.75 13.63 -5.68
C PHE A 167 -0.24 13.51 -5.90
N TYR A 168 0.38 12.37 -5.63
CA TYR A 168 1.77 12.14 -6.02
C TYR A 168 1.96 12.09 -7.55
N GLY A 169 0.94 11.69 -8.31
CA GLY A 169 0.92 11.86 -9.75
C GLY A 169 0.89 13.34 -10.16
N LEU A 170 0.06 14.16 -9.48
CA LEU A 170 0.03 15.61 -9.67
C LEU A 170 1.42 16.23 -9.37
N PHE A 171 2.01 15.94 -8.20
CA PHE A 171 3.30 16.50 -7.82
C PHE A 171 4.41 16.09 -8.78
N LEU A 172 4.45 14.81 -9.18
CA LEU A 172 5.44 14.32 -10.13
C LEU A 172 5.37 15.07 -11.45
N PHE A 173 4.18 15.22 -12.03
CA PHE A 173 4.06 15.83 -13.33
C PHE A 173 4.06 17.36 -13.30
N ALA A 174 3.77 18.00 -12.17
CA ALA A 174 4.07 19.43 -11.98
C ALA A 174 5.60 19.67 -12.05
N VAL A 175 6.38 18.90 -11.29
CA VAL A 175 7.85 18.99 -11.35
C VAL A 175 8.38 18.61 -12.73
N THR A 176 7.78 17.60 -13.39
CA THR A 176 8.17 17.19 -14.76
C THR A 176 7.92 18.29 -15.77
N SER A 177 6.79 19.01 -15.68
CA SER A 177 6.48 20.12 -16.57
C SER A 177 7.49 21.28 -16.42
N LEU A 178 7.85 21.62 -15.17
CA LEU A 178 8.90 22.59 -14.90
C LEU A 178 10.26 22.13 -15.43
N TRP A 179 10.60 20.85 -15.23
CA TRP A 179 11.83 20.26 -15.78
C TRP A 179 11.86 20.32 -17.29
N ASP A 180 10.77 19.95 -17.97
CA ASP A 180 10.70 19.99 -19.44
C ASP A 180 10.77 21.44 -19.98
N ALA A 181 10.17 22.40 -19.28
CA ALA A 181 10.32 23.82 -19.59
C ALA A 181 11.78 24.28 -19.49
N SER A 182 12.49 23.93 -18.41
CA SER A 182 13.91 24.25 -18.22
C SER A 182 14.82 23.61 -19.30
N ARG A 183 14.38 22.47 -19.87
CA ARG A 183 15.06 21.77 -20.97
C ARG A 183 14.59 22.21 -22.36
N ARG A 184 13.82 23.32 -22.45
CA ARG A 184 13.27 23.89 -23.69
C ARG A 184 12.37 22.91 -24.47
N ARG A 185 11.70 21.99 -23.76
CA ARG A 185 10.70 21.08 -24.36
C ARG A 185 9.30 21.65 -24.19
N GLY A 186 9.07 22.87 -24.76
CA GLY A 186 7.87 23.69 -24.50
C GLY A 186 6.55 22.95 -24.73
N LEU A 187 6.43 22.14 -25.80
CA LEU A 187 5.23 21.38 -26.10
C LEU A 187 4.91 20.35 -24.99
N LEU A 188 5.91 19.57 -24.52
CA LEU A 188 5.72 18.59 -23.45
C LEU A 188 5.43 19.28 -22.13
N ALA A 189 6.11 20.39 -21.84
CA ALA A 189 5.88 21.18 -20.64
C ALA A 189 4.44 21.76 -20.61
N GLY A 190 4.00 22.34 -21.71
CA GLY A 190 2.65 22.93 -21.83
C GLY A 190 1.55 21.90 -21.75
N VAL A 191 1.68 20.79 -22.49
CA VAL A 191 0.71 19.69 -22.44
C VAL A 191 0.69 19.03 -21.04
N GLY A 192 1.86 18.82 -20.42
CA GLY A 192 1.94 18.29 -19.05
C GLY A 192 1.25 19.22 -18.05
N ALA A 193 1.50 20.53 -18.10
CA ALA A 193 0.87 21.51 -17.22
C ALA A 193 -0.67 21.58 -17.42
N LEU A 194 -1.13 21.61 -18.69
CA LEU A 194 -2.56 21.61 -19.00
C LEU A 194 -3.26 20.33 -18.51
N ALA A 195 -2.58 19.19 -18.60
CA ALA A 195 -3.12 17.90 -18.13
C ALA A 195 -3.32 17.82 -16.61
N LEU A 196 -2.74 18.74 -15.82
CA LEU A 196 -2.95 18.80 -14.36
C LEU A 196 -4.24 19.54 -13.98
N VAL A 197 -4.83 20.31 -14.90
CA VAL A 197 -6.03 21.15 -14.62
C VAL A 197 -7.17 20.35 -13.98
N PRO A 198 -7.57 19.15 -14.45
CA PRO A 198 -8.64 18.40 -13.80
C PRO A 198 -8.36 18.07 -12.33
N SER A 199 -7.11 17.71 -11.99
CA SER A 199 -6.73 17.44 -10.60
C SER A 199 -6.67 18.71 -9.74
N LEU A 200 -6.26 19.85 -10.31
CA LEU A 200 -6.28 21.14 -9.63
C LEU A 200 -7.72 21.61 -9.35
N LEU A 201 -8.63 21.46 -10.31
CA LEU A 201 -10.06 21.73 -10.11
C LEU A 201 -10.63 20.83 -9.00
N TRP A 202 -10.21 19.54 -8.94
CA TRP A 202 -10.63 18.67 -7.85
C TRP A 202 -10.10 19.14 -6.49
N ILE A 203 -8.86 19.63 -6.41
CA ILE A 203 -8.33 20.24 -5.18
C ILE A 203 -9.19 21.42 -4.73
N MET A 204 -9.66 22.27 -5.66
CA MET A 204 -10.56 23.36 -5.32
C MET A 204 -11.87 22.85 -4.70
N VAL A 205 -12.48 21.81 -5.27
CA VAL A 205 -13.68 21.17 -4.73
C VAL A 205 -13.45 20.58 -3.33
N ALA A 206 -12.31 19.94 -3.11
CA ALA A 206 -11.97 19.28 -1.85
C ALA A 206 -11.22 20.21 -0.86
N SER A 207 -10.99 21.48 -1.20
CA SER A 207 -10.12 22.40 -0.46
C SER A 207 -10.52 22.58 0.99
N ALA A 208 -11.82 22.70 1.28
CA ALA A 208 -12.34 22.83 2.65
C ALA A 208 -11.96 21.66 3.55
N TYR A 209 -11.75 20.47 2.99
CA TYR A 209 -11.29 19.30 3.72
C TYR A 209 -9.75 19.20 3.73
N LEU A 210 -9.11 19.39 2.57
CA LEU A 210 -7.65 19.23 2.42
C LEU A 210 -6.86 20.26 3.22
N LEU A 211 -7.40 21.47 3.41
CA LEU A 211 -6.74 22.55 4.14
C LEU A 211 -7.03 22.56 5.64
N ARG A 212 -7.88 21.66 6.14
CA ARG A 212 -8.12 21.55 7.59
C ARG A 212 -6.83 21.26 8.35
N SER A 213 -6.69 21.89 9.51
CA SER A 213 -5.70 21.53 10.49
C SER A 213 -5.90 20.06 10.90
N GLY A 214 -4.85 19.27 10.91
CA GLY A 214 -4.93 17.82 11.25
C GLY A 214 -5.19 16.88 10.07
N THR A 215 -5.56 17.36 8.88
CA THR A 215 -5.57 16.49 7.68
C THR A 215 -4.15 16.02 7.38
N GLY A 216 -3.93 14.70 7.44
CA GLY A 216 -2.60 14.10 7.28
C GLY A 216 -1.74 14.04 8.57
N ALA A 217 -2.25 14.48 9.73
CA ALA A 217 -1.50 14.50 10.99
C ALA A 217 -1.04 13.12 11.48
N TRP A 218 -1.56 12.03 10.92
CA TRP A 218 -1.09 10.67 11.17
C TRP A 218 0.25 10.35 10.46
N ILE A 219 0.64 11.15 9.46
CA ILE A 219 1.94 11.07 8.80
C ILE A 219 2.92 11.86 9.67
N GLY A 220 4.00 11.22 10.11
CA GLY A 220 5.06 11.88 10.87
C GLY A 220 5.87 12.89 10.04
N THR A 221 6.66 13.70 10.71
CA THR A 221 7.70 14.50 10.03
C THR A 221 8.74 13.57 9.41
N PRO A 222 9.33 13.92 8.24
CA PRO A 222 10.36 13.11 7.62
C PRO A 222 11.57 12.95 8.56
N ASP A 223 11.95 11.70 8.79
CA ASP A 223 13.09 11.29 9.57
C ASP A 223 13.84 10.14 8.87
N PHE A 224 14.83 9.58 9.55
CA PHE A 224 15.57 8.44 9.00
C PHE A 224 14.70 7.18 8.88
N ALA A 225 13.69 7.01 9.74
CA ALA A 225 12.77 5.88 9.70
C ALA A 225 11.94 5.87 8.40
N LEU A 226 11.60 7.05 7.83
CA LEU A 226 10.94 7.14 6.53
C LEU A 226 11.80 6.53 5.40
N LEU A 227 13.13 6.77 5.43
CA LEU A 227 14.05 6.18 4.46
C LEU A 227 14.16 4.68 4.66
N GLU A 228 14.32 4.24 5.90
CA GLU A 228 14.41 2.82 6.26
C GLU A 228 13.14 2.05 5.85
N ASP A 229 11.96 2.55 6.18
CA ASP A 229 10.68 1.95 5.78
C ASP A 229 10.51 1.92 4.25
N THR A 230 10.91 2.99 3.56
CA THR A 230 10.88 3.02 2.08
C THR A 230 11.78 1.94 1.47
N LEU A 231 13.00 1.79 1.99
CA LEU A 231 13.93 0.76 1.53
C LEU A 231 13.47 -0.65 1.90
N ALA A 232 12.91 -0.84 3.10
CA ALA A 232 12.34 -2.11 3.52
C ALA A 232 11.18 -2.54 2.61
N ARG A 233 10.29 -1.61 2.24
CA ARG A 233 9.20 -1.87 1.29
C ARG A 233 9.70 -2.20 -0.12
N ALA A 234 10.79 -1.55 -0.57
CA ALA A 234 11.33 -1.74 -1.91
C ALA A 234 12.14 -3.03 -2.04
N LEU A 235 12.93 -3.36 -1.03
CA LEU A 235 13.93 -4.43 -1.04
C LEU A 235 13.57 -5.63 -0.14
N GLY A 236 12.54 -5.49 0.69
CA GLY A 236 12.19 -6.47 1.72
C GLY A 236 12.97 -6.27 3.03
N LEU A 237 12.60 -7.05 4.05
CA LEU A 237 13.18 -6.93 5.38
C LEU A 237 14.56 -7.58 5.48
N TRP A 238 15.35 -7.10 6.43
CA TRP A 238 16.64 -7.67 6.82
C TRP A 238 16.51 -9.14 7.30
N PRO A 239 17.55 -10.01 7.13
CA PRO A 239 18.88 -9.68 6.59
C PRO A 239 19.13 -10.03 5.11
N LEU A 240 18.35 -10.91 4.51
CA LEU A 240 18.64 -11.49 3.19
C LEU A 240 18.66 -10.48 2.02
N PRO A 241 17.70 -9.56 1.90
CA PRO A 241 17.73 -8.59 0.79
C PRO A 241 18.95 -7.68 0.83
N LYS A 242 19.36 -7.26 2.03
CA LYS A 242 20.56 -6.41 2.19
C LYS A 242 21.83 -7.18 1.82
N LEU A 243 21.91 -8.46 2.16
CA LEU A 243 23.02 -9.32 1.75
C LEU A 243 23.03 -9.48 0.22
N GLY A 244 21.89 -9.74 -0.40
CA GLY A 244 21.77 -9.83 -1.86
C GLY A 244 22.19 -8.53 -2.57
N VAL A 245 21.77 -7.38 -2.07
CA VAL A 245 22.20 -6.07 -2.57
C VAL A 245 23.70 -5.88 -2.38
N LEU A 246 24.26 -6.23 -1.20
CA LEU A 246 25.69 -6.14 -0.95
C LEU A 246 26.48 -7.01 -1.91
N LEU A 247 26.07 -8.25 -2.17
CA LEU A 247 26.72 -9.14 -3.12
C LEU A 247 26.67 -8.58 -4.56
N LEU A 248 25.56 -7.95 -4.96
CA LEU A 248 25.44 -7.27 -6.25
C LEU A 248 26.39 -6.07 -6.36
N VAL A 249 26.50 -5.28 -5.28
CA VAL A 249 27.46 -4.16 -5.20
C VAL A 249 28.91 -4.66 -5.26
N LEU A 250 29.24 -5.72 -4.50
CA LEU A 250 30.59 -6.33 -4.54
C LEU A 250 30.91 -6.89 -5.93
N ALA A 251 29.96 -7.54 -6.61
CA ALA A 251 30.12 -8.00 -7.99
C ALA A 251 30.36 -6.83 -8.95
N ALA A 252 29.73 -5.69 -8.73
CA ALA A 252 29.97 -4.46 -9.51
C ALA A 252 31.34 -3.83 -9.21
N ILE A 253 31.75 -3.76 -7.92
CA ILE A 253 33.04 -3.21 -7.48
C ILE A 253 34.22 -4.06 -7.97
N GLN A 254 34.11 -5.38 -7.90
CA GLN A 254 35.13 -6.30 -8.38
C GLN A 254 35.51 -6.06 -9.85
N ARG A 255 34.58 -5.48 -10.60
CA ARG A 255 34.81 -5.06 -11.98
C ARG A 255 35.45 -3.67 -12.11
N TRP A 256 35.21 -2.78 -11.16
CA TRP A 256 35.74 -1.41 -11.21
C TRP A 256 37.26 -1.37 -11.00
N GLY A 257 37.81 -2.36 -10.25
CA GLY A 257 39.24 -2.55 -10.07
C GLY A 257 39.98 -3.11 -11.30
N CYS A 258 39.26 -3.64 -12.31
CA CYS A 258 39.82 -4.20 -13.52
C CYS A 258 39.53 -3.32 -14.74
N HIS A 259 40.32 -2.27 -14.92
CA HIS A 259 40.38 -1.37 -16.09
C HIS A 259 39.24 -0.40 -16.33
N ALA A 260 39.49 0.83 -15.96
CA ALA A 260 38.72 2.06 -16.19
C ALA A 260 38.72 2.55 -17.66
N THR A 261 38.53 1.69 -18.63
CA THR A 261 38.40 2.12 -20.05
C THR A 261 37.00 1.87 -20.60
N VAL A 262 35.98 2.05 -19.77
CA VAL A 262 34.61 2.11 -20.30
C VAL A 262 34.27 3.57 -20.54
N ARG A 263 34.22 3.99 -21.81
CA ARG A 263 33.53 5.20 -22.28
C ARG A 263 32.02 5.14 -21.93
N ALA A 264 31.73 4.91 -20.65
CA ALA A 264 30.36 4.80 -20.12
C ALA A 264 29.78 6.14 -19.71
N SER A 265 30.56 7.23 -19.79
CA SER A 265 30.15 8.54 -19.25
C SER A 265 29.16 9.31 -20.14
N ALA A 266 29.07 9.01 -21.41
CA ALA A 266 28.24 9.79 -22.34
C ALA A 266 26.73 9.55 -22.23
N GLY A 267 26.27 8.60 -21.35
CA GLY A 267 24.87 8.17 -21.35
C GLY A 267 24.12 8.24 -20.03
N VAL A 268 24.75 8.55 -18.89
CA VAL A 268 24.10 8.45 -17.56
C VAL A 268 22.99 9.50 -17.40
N TRP A 269 23.32 10.75 -17.60
CA TRP A 269 22.37 11.86 -17.44
C TRP A 269 21.25 11.85 -18.50
N PRO A 270 21.56 11.67 -19.79
CA PRO A 270 20.52 11.53 -20.82
C PRO A 270 19.60 10.33 -20.59
N ALA A 271 20.11 9.22 -20.04
CA ALA A 271 19.29 8.07 -19.70
C ALA A 271 18.38 8.32 -18.51
N ALA A 272 18.89 8.99 -17.46
CA ALA A 272 18.11 9.37 -16.27
C ALA A 272 17.00 10.37 -16.62
N ASP A 273 17.29 11.35 -17.48
CA ASP A 273 16.27 12.29 -17.98
C ASP A 273 15.21 11.57 -18.85
N ARG A 274 15.63 10.72 -19.79
CA ARG A 274 14.69 9.97 -20.63
C ARG A 274 13.83 8.98 -19.87
N SER A 275 14.35 8.33 -18.83
CA SER A 275 13.58 7.44 -17.97
C SER A 275 12.58 8.18 -17.08
N GLY A 276 12.76 9.49 -16.86
CA GLY A 276 11.98 10.30 -15.92
C GLY A 276 12.54 10.29 -14.50
N LEU A 277 13.72 9.70 -14.28
CA LEU A 277 14.30 9.59 -12.94
C LEU A 277 14.64 10.95 -12.33
N ILE A 278 15.18 11.88 -13.12
CA ILE A 278 15.56 13.21 -12.60
C ILE A 278 14.34 13.96 -12.04
N PRO A 279 13.26 14.21 -12.81
CA PRO A 279 12.09 14.88 -12.25
C PRO A 279 11.43 14.07 -11.12
N SER A 280 11.51 12.75 -11.13
CA SER A 280 11.01 11.91 -10.03
C SER A 280 11.77 12.14 -8.73
N LEU A 281 13.10 12.21 -8.78
CA LEU A 281 13.93 12.53 -7.60
C LEU A 281 13.74 13.97 -7.12
N LEU A 282 13.62 14.93 -8.04
CA LEU A 282 13.32 16.31 -7.69
C LEU A 282 11.94 16.41 -6.99
N MET A 283 10.95 15.66 -7.44
CA MET A 283 9.64 15.59 -6.77
C MET A 283 9.77 15.04 -5.36
N VAL A 284 10.55 13.95 -5.14
CA VAL A 284 10.78 13.41 -3.80
C VAL A 284 11.41 14.46 -2.88
N LEU A 285 12.46 15.13 -3.35
CA LEU A 285 13.11 16.19 -2.58
C LEU A 285 12.13 17.32 -2.22
N ALA A 286 11.29 17.74 -3.17
CA ALA A 286 10.27 18.75 -2.94
C ALA A 286 9.22 18.29 -1.91
N VAL A 287 8.72 17.05 -2.04
CA VAL A 287 7.73 16.49 -1.09
C VAL A 287 8.32 16.34 0.30
N VAL A 288 9.55 15.86 0.43
CA VAL A 288 10.23 15.74 1.73
C VAL A 288 10.43 17.13 2.35
N ALA A 289 10.90 18.13 1.58
CA ALA A 289 11.06 19.49 2.05
C ALA A 289 9.73 20.10 2.54
N VAL A 290 8.65 19.97 1.76
CA VAL A 290 7.32 20.47 2.15
C VAL A 290 6.78 19.71 3.37
N SER A 291 7.18 18.45 3.57
CA SER A 291 6.68 17.62 4.68
C SER A 291 7.15 18.08 6.06
N PHE A 292 8.16 18.92 6.15
CA PHE A 292 8.51 19.61 7.40
C PHE A 292 7.51 20.69 7.80
N LEU A 293 6.72 21.20 6.84
CA LEU A 293 5.67 22.20 7.08
C LEU A 293 4.28 21.54 7.16
N LYS A 294 3.99 20.61 6.25
CA LYS A 294 2.75 19.84 6.21
C LYS A 294 3.07 18.38 5.89
N PRO A 295 2.77 17.43 6.80
CA PRO A 295 3.11 16.03 6.60
C PRO A 295 2.50 15.45 5.33
N LEU A 296 3.34 15.13 4.34
CA LEU A 296 2.97 14.55 3.04
C LEU A 296 3.81 13.33 2.69
N ALA A 297 5.08 13.27 3.15
CA ALA A 297 6.00 12.19 2.81
C ALA A 297 5.62 10.91 3.57
N PHE A 298 5.24 9.90 2.84
CA PHE A 298 4.92 8.59 3.38
C PHE A 298 5.49 7.51 2.47
N SER A 299 6.15 6.50 3.04
CA SER A 299 6.93 5.51 2.33
C SER A 299 6.18 4.82 1.18
N ARG A 300 4.93 4.42 1.40
CA ARG A 300 4.14 3.75 0.35
C ARG A 300 3.81 4.63 -0.87
N TYR A 301 3.86 5.95 -0.74
CA TYR A 301 3.58 6.86 -1.85
C TYR A 301 4.75 6.97 -2.83
N PHE A 302 5.96 6.63 -2.39
CA PHE A 302 7.15 6.62 -3.26
C PHE A 302 7.14 5.49 -4.30
N VAL A 303 6.15 4.63 -4.29
CA VAL A 303 5.88 3.67 -5.39
C VAL A 303 5.79 4.36 -6.76
N VAL A 304 5.40 5.63 -6.81
CA VAL A 304 5.35 6.45 -8.01
C VAL A 304 6.69 6.59 -8.74
N LEU A 305 7.81 6.31 -8.04
CA LEU A 305 9.16 6.33 -8.60
C LEU A 305 9.47 5.11 -9.48
N LEU A 306 8.82 3.98 -9.24
CA LEU A 306 9.17 2.70 -9.87
C LEU A 306 9.21 2.76 -11.41
N PRO A 307 8.25 3.43 -12.10
CA PRO A 307 8.26 3.50 -13.56
C PRO A 307 9.46 4.25 -14.17
N ALA A 308 10.13 5.09 -13.38
CA ALA A 308 11.34 5.79 -13.79
C ALA A 308 12.62 5.07 -13.31
N LEU A 309 12.59 4.59 -12.07
CA LEU A 309 13.73 3.98 -11.39
C LEU A 309 14.07 2.60 -11.96
N ILE A 310 13.07 1.73 -12.16
CA ILE A 310 13.30 0.36 -12.65
C ILE A 310 13.95 0.35 -14.03
N PRO A 311 13.47 1.08 -15.06
CA PRO A 311 14.14 1.13 -16.36
C PRO A 311 15.57 1.65 -16.24
N TRP A 312 15.81 2.69 -15.43
CA TRP A 312 17.15 3.25 -15.25
C TRP A 312 18.12 2.25 -14.60
N LEU A 313 17.71 1.59 -13.49
CA LEU A 313 18.50 0.55 -12.84
C LEU A 313 18.80 -0.60 -13.79
N SER A 314 17.83 -1.01 -14.60
CA SER A 314 17.97 -2.09 -15.56
C SER A 314 18.96 -1.76 -16.68
N LEU A 315 18.96 -0.50 -17.14
CA LEU A 315 19.98 -0.02 -18.06
C LEU A 315 21.38 -0.09 -17.47
N ARG A 316 21.50 0.33 -16.20
CA ARG A 316 22.81 0.32 -15.51
C ARG A 316 23.30 -1.10 -15.30
N ALA A 317 22.44 -1.99 -14.84
CA ALA A 317 22.76 -3.41 -14.70
C ALA A 317 23.18 -4.07 -16.02
N ALA A 318 22.46 -3.79 -17.12
CA ALA A 318 22.77 -4.32 -18.43
C ALA A 318 24.09 -3.77 -19.03
N ALA A 319 24.50 -2.57 -18.61
CA ALA A 319 25.76 -1.96 -19.02
C ALA A 319 26.98 -2.50 -18.29
N LEU A 320 26.80 -3.19 -17.14
CA LEU A 320 27.90 -3.76 -16.36
C LEU A 320 28.59 -4.89 -17.15
N PRO A 321 29.90 -4.78 -17.44
CA PRO A 321 30.64 -5.80 -18.13
C PRO A 321 31.14 -6.85 -17.12
N LEU A 322 30.26 -7.73 -16.64
CA LEU A 322 30.63 -8.78 -15.69
C LEU A 322 31.48 -9.89 -16.35
N ASN A 323 32.59 -10.25 -15.70
CA ASN A 323 33.34 -11.46 -16.03
C ASN A 323 32.58 -12.70 -15.52
N ARG A 324 33.11 -13.91 -15.78
CA ARG A 324 32.46 -15.17 -15.34
C ARG A 324 32.21 -15.20 -13.83
N GLY A 325 33.19 -14.82 -13.00
CA GLY A 325 33.05 -14.77 -11.55
C GLY A 325 31.94 -13.78 -11.11
N GLY A 326 31.92 -12.57 -11.67
CA GLY A 326 30.86 -11.59 -11.41
C GLY A 326 29.48 -12.06 -11.87
N GLN A 327 29.36 -12.86 -12.92
CA GLN A 327 28.11 -13.47 -13.36
C GLN A 327 27.61 -14.51 -12.33
N TRP A 328 28.48 -15.35 -11.80
CA TRP A 328 28.15 -16.32 -10.75
C TRP A 328 27.70 -15.61 -9.44
N ILE A 329 28.48 -14.65 -8.97
CA ILE A 329 28.13 -13.87 -7.76
C ILE A 329 26.78 -13.14 -7.98
N GLY A 330 26.58 -12.49 -9.12
CA GLY A 330 25.34 -11.84 -9.47
C GLY A 330 24.15 -12.79 -9.58
N GLY A 331 24.38 -13.99 -10.10
CA GLY A 331 23.37 -15.06 -10.17
C GLY A 331 22.90 -15.53 -8.78
N TRP A 332 23.83 -15.80 -7.88
CA TRP A 332 23.51 -16.16 -6.50
C TRP A 332 22.83 -15.01 -5.74
N ALA A 333 23.32 -13.78 -5.89
CA ALA A 333 22.69 -12.62 -5.30
C ALA A 333 21.25 -12.44 -5.77
N LEU A 334 21.00 -12.62 -7.07
CA LEU A 334 19.65 -12.57 -7.63
C LEU A 334 18.77 -13.71 -7.09
N ALA A 335 19.29 -14.94 -6.99
CA ALA A 335 18.54 -16.06 -6.42
C ALA A 335 18.14 -15.81 -4.96
N LEU A 336 19.08 -15.29 -4.14
CA LEU A 336 18.80 -14.91 -2.75
C LEU A 336 17.76 -13.78 -2.65
N LEU A 337 17.85 -12.78 -3.52
CA LEU A 337 16.87 -11.71 -3.58
C LEU A 337 15.48 -12.24 -3.95
N LEU A 338 15.36 -13.06 -4.98
CA LEU A 338 14.09 -13.61 -5.42
C LEU A 338 13.47 -14.51 -4.34
N PHE A 339 14.26 -15.34 -3.67
CA PHE A 339 13.80 -16.14 -2.54
C PHE A 339 13.29 -15.26 -1.39
N SER A 340 14.09 -14.24 -0.99
CA SER A 340 13.71 -13.30 0.05
C SER A 340 12.47 -12.49 -0.32
N TRP A 341 12.35 -12.05 -1.56
CA TRP A 341 11.18 -11.31 -2.05
C TRP A 341 9.93 -12.17 -2.09
N TRP A 342 10.07 -13.44 -2.47
CA TRP A 342 8.97 -14.40 -2.41
C TRP A 342 8.45 -14.54 -0.98
N TRP A 343 9.38 -14.81 -0.05
CA TRP A 343 9.05 -14.94 1.37
C TRP A 343 8.40 -13.66 1.91
N HIS A 344 9.07 -12.52 1.75
CA HIS A 344 8.58 -11.24 2.25
C HIS A 344 7.21 -10.82 1.68
N SER A 345 6.97 -11.11 0.41
CA SER A 345 5.72 -10.72 -0.25
C SER A 345 4.53 -11.58 0.13
N PHE A 346 4.75 -12.84 0.49
CA PHE A 346 3.67 -13.82 0.60
C PHE A 346 3.56 -14.51 1.98
N ALA A 347 4.57 -14.44 2.84
CA ALA A 347 4.55 -15.14 4.13
C ALA A 347 3.36 -14.70 5.01
N ASP A 348 3.06 -13.41 5.05
CA ASP A 348 1.95 -12.86 5.84
C ASP A 348 0.55 -13.27 5.32
N LEU A 349 0.48 -13.74 4.08
CA LEU A 349 -0.77 -14.03 3.39
C LEU A 349 -1.01 -15.53 3.20
N ASP A 350 0.05 -16.33 3.28
CA ASP A 350 0.02 -17.75 3.00
C ASP A 350 0.22 -18.57 4.28
N PRO A 351 -0.86 -19.19 4.81
CA PRO A 351 -0.75 -20.04 5.99
C PRO A 351 0.26 -21.20 5.85
N ALA A 352 0.51 -21.66 4.62
CA ALA A 352 1.50 -22.71 4.37
C ALA A 352 2.95 -22.24 4.61
N LEU A 353 3.21 -20.92 4.57
CA LEU A 353 4.52 -20.33 4.81
C LEU A 353 4.69 -19.88 6.27
N SER A 354 3.67 -19.33 6.89
CA SER A 354 3.75 -18.70 8.22
C SER A 354 2.98 -19.43 9.32
N GLY A 355 2.20 -20.45 8.98
CA GLY A 355 1.31 -21.14 9.91
C GLY A 355 0.01 -20.39 10.23
N GLN A 356 -0.02 -19.07 10.04
CA GLN A 356 -1.22 -18.24 10.24
C GLN A 356 -1.20 -17.02 9.33
N VAL A 357 -2.39 -16.48 9.05
CA VAL A 357 -2.54 -15.21 8.31
C VAL A 357 -2.54 -14.06 9.32
N ALA A 358 -1.44 -13.33 9.37
CA ALA A 358 -1.21 -12.26 10.35
C ALA A 358 -0.92 -10.91 9.68
N ARG A 359 -1.77 -10.49 8.75
CA ARG A 359 -1.61 -9.18 8.12
C ARG A 359 -2.04 -8.07 9.07
N GLU A 360 -1.25 -7.01 9.14
CA GLU A 360 -1.53 -5.83 9.95
C GLU A 360 -2.96 -5.29 9.72
N SER A 361 -3.66 -5.04 10.79
CA SER A 361 -4.97 -4.39 10.81
C SER A 361 -6.09 -5.08 10.02
N ASN A 362 -5.94 -6.30 9.54
CA ASN A 362 -6.97 -6.98 8.76
C ASN A 362 -7.79 -8.03 9.52
N GLN A 363 -7.83 -7.94 10.85
CA GLN A 363 -8.59 -8.87 11.70
C GLN A 363 -10.05 -8.46 11.90
N PHE A 364 -10.56 -7.50 11.16
CA PHE A 364 -11.99 -7.13 11.20
C PHE A 364 -12.90 -8.30 10.92
N GLN A 365 -12.60 -9.10 9.89
CA GLN A 365 -13.38 -10.27 9.51
C GLN A 365 -13.43 -11.34 10.58
N LEU A 366 -12.32 -11.58 11.31
CA LEU A 366 -12.29 -12.55 12.38
C LEU A 366 -13.26 -12.16 13.49
N LEU A 367 -13.17 -10.89 13.94
CA LEU A 367 -14.05 -10.34 14.97
C LEU A 367 -15.50 -10.28 14.50
N SER A 368 -15.74 -9.89 13.24
CA SER A 368 -17.07 -9.88 12.64
C SER A 368 -17.71 -11.27 12.64
N ARG A 369 -16.99 -12.30 12.20
CA ARG A 369 -17.50 -13.69 12.20
C ARG A 369 -17.71 -14.23 13.59
N ARG A 370 -16.76 -13.97 14.52
CA ARG A 370 -16.87 -14.45 15.91
C ARG A 370 -18.07 -13.88 16.63
N LEU A 371 -18.39 -12.61 16.37
CA LEU A 371 -19.46 -11.89 17.07
C LEU A 371 -20.72 -11.70 16.20
N GLN A 372 -20.89 -12.46 15.11
CA GLN A 372 -22.03 -12.29 14.21
C GLN A 372 -23.41 -12.50 14.88
N ALA A 373 -23.48 -13.38 15.87
CA ALA A 373 -24.70 -13.67 16.63
C ALA A 373 -24.92 -12.78 17.83
N GLU A 374 -23.91 -11.99 18.23
CA GLU A 374 -23.96 -11.17 19.43
C GLU A 374 -24.69 -9.84 19.18
N PRO A 375 -25.75 -9.51 19.91
CA PRO A 375 -26.53 -8.29 19.68
C PRO A 375 -25.85 -7.04 20.22
N ASP A 376 -25.08 -7.15 21.31
CA ASP A 376 -24.48 -6.02 22.04
C ASP A 376 -22.97 -5.96 21.80
N ARG A 377 -22.59 -5.59 20.58
CA ARG A 377 -21.20 -5.48 20.11
C ARG A 377 -20.86 -4.07 19.69
N TYR A 378 -19.75 -3.54 20.25
CA TYR A 378 -19.40 -2.13 20.13
C TYR A 378 -17.94 -1.94 19.72
N SER A 379 -17.70 -0.90 18.91
CA SER A 379 -16.36 -0.47 18.52
C SER A 379 -16.35 1.03 18.21
N ARG A 380 -15.30 1.73 18.57
CA ARG A 380 -15.10 3.10 18.07
C ARG A 380 -14.92 3.18 16.55
N ARG A 381 -14.69 2.04 15.91
CA ARG A 381 -14.57 1.85 14.46
C ARG A 381 -15.77 1.08 13.88
N ALA A 382 -16.93 1.16 14.53
CA ALA A 382 -18.16 0.47 14.14
C ALA A 382 -18.48 0.55 12.65
N ARG A 383 -18.24 1.72 12.01
CA ARG A 383 -18.42 1.88 10.56
C ARG A 383 -17.58 0.90 9.75
N LEU A 384 -16.32 0.63 10.13
CA LEU A 384 -15.44 -0.30 9.43
C LEU A 384 -15.85 -1.74 9.67
N PHE A 385 -16.27 -2.08 10.89
CA PHE A 385 -16.82 -3.39 11.21
C PHE A 385 -18.11 -3.65 10.41
N ASN A 386 -19.01 -2.69 10.31
CA ASN A 386 -20.22 -2.79 9.50
C ASN A 386 -19.91 -2.92 7.99
N LEU A 387 -18.85 -2.32 7.51
CA LEU A 387 -18.36 -2.55 6.15
C LEU A 387 -17.79 -3.95 6.00
N SER A 388 -17.01 -4.43 6.97
CA SER A 388 -16.48 -5.80 6.99
C SER A 388 -17.61 -6.82 6.99
N ASP A 389 -18.61 -6.66 7.85
CA ASP A 389 -19.80 -7.53 7.91
C ASP A 389 -20.48 -7.65 6.53
N ARG A 390 -20.74 -6.51 5.87
CA ARG A 390 -21.35 -6.50 4.54
C ARG A 390 -20.51 -7.24 3.50
N MET A 391 -19.18 -7.06 3.52
CA MET A 391 -18.29 -7.70 2.57
C MET A 391 -18.18 -9.21 2.82
N GLU A 392 -18.15 -9.63 4.07
CA GLU A 392 -18.11 -11.05 4.45
C GLU A 392 -19.42 -11.76 4.13
N THR A 393 -20.57 -11.09 4.35
CA THR A 393 -21.88 -11.59 3.97
C THR A 393 -22.04 -11.70 2.45
N ALA A 394 -21.62 -10.65 1.71
CA ALA A 394 -21.68 -10.66 0.24
C ALA A 394 -20.79 -11.75 -0.38
N ALA A 395 -19.70 -12.12 0.30
CA ALA A 395 -18.82 -13.22 -0.10
C ALA A 395 -19.31 -14.60 0.35
N GLY A 396 -20.44 -14.69 1.03
CA GLY A 396 -20.99 -15.95 1.56
C GLY A 396 -20.18 -16.56 2.70
N ARG A 397 -19.29 -15.78 3.33
CA ARG A 397 -18.40 -16.26 4.39
C ARG A 397 -18.98 -16.11 5.81
N MET A 398 -20.06 -15.37 5.96
CA MET A 398 -20.84 -15.29 7.19
C MET A 398 -22.33 -15.00 6.90
N ALA A 399 -23.21 -15.35 7.83
CA ALA A 399 -24.59 -14.93 7.78
C ALA A 399 -24.71 -13.42 8.04
N GLN A 400 -25.77 -12.80 7.54
CA GLN A 400 -26.02 -11.39 7.84
C GLN A 400 -26.29 -11.21 9.32
N PRO A 401 -25.56 -10.32 10.02
CA PRO A 401 -25.81 -10.06 11.43
C PRO A 401 -27.19 -9.42 11.62
N SER A 402 -27.87 -9.83 12.68
CA SER A 402 -29.18 -9.28 13.06
C SER A 402 -29.09 -7.81 13.50
N VAL A 403 -27.97 -7.42 14.11
CA VAL A 403 -27.74 -6.08 14.65
C VAL A 403 -26.39 -5.56 14.15
N PRO A 404 -26.32 -4.31 13.66
CA PRO A 404 -25.04 -3.71 13.27
C PRO A 404 -24.18 -3.40 14.51
N TRP A 405 -22.85 -3.26 14.28
CA TRP A 405 -21.93 -2.77 15.29
C TRP A 405 -22.32 -1.37 15.76
N GLY A 406 -22.37 -1.17 17.08
CA GLY A 406 -22.58 0.11 17.71
C GLY A 406 -21.27 0.89 17.93
N ASP A 407 -21.35 2.21 17.87
CA ASP A 407 -20.26 3.11 18.29
C ASP A 407 -20.35 3.44 19.79
N GLY A 408 -19.50 4.34 20.29
CA GLY A 408 -19.50 4.75 21.69
C GLY A 408 -20.80 5.42 22.16
N GLU A 409 -21.54 6.09 21.28
CA GLU A 409 -22.85 6.66 21.60
C GLU A 409 -23.95 5.59 21.64
N ALA A 410 -23.86 4.60 20.77
CA ALA A 410 -24.73 3.43 20.83
C ALA A 410 -24.50 2.62 22.13
N LEU A 411 -23.24 2.46 22.57
CA LEU A 411 -22.89 1.86 23.84
C LEU A 411 -23.51 2.62 25.00
N LYS A 412 -23.39 3.93 25.07
CA LYS A 412 -24.03 4.74 26.11
C LYS A 412 -25.55 4.50 26.21
N ARG A 413 -26.22 4.49 25.02
CA ARG A 413 -27.66 4.18 24.98
C ARG A 413 -28.00 2.76 25.46
N ALA A 414 -27.13 1.79 25.13
CA ALA A 414 -27.32 0.41 25.59
C ALA A 414 -27.20 0.29 27.12
N LEU A 415 -26.23 0.98 27.71
CA LEU A 415 -26.00 0.98 29.16
C LEU A 415 -27.17 1.61 29.97
N THR A 416 -28.01 2.45 29.33
CA THR A 416 -29.19 3.04 29.95
C THR A 416 -30.48 2.25 29.71
N ARG A 417 -30.46 1.17 28.93
CA ARG A 417 -31.63 0.32 28.68
C ARG A 417 -32.13 -0.38 29.95
N ARG A 418 -33.38 -0.74 29.94
CA ARG A 418 -34.00 -1.58 30.96
C ARG A 418 -34.77 -2.71 30.27
N PRO A 419 -34.43 -4.00 30.47
CA PRO A 419 -33.28 -4.47 31.26
C PRO A 419 -31.94 -4.10 30.61
N ALA A 420 -30.91 -3.97 31.44
CA ALA A 420 -29.54 -3.75 30.96
C ALA A 420 -29.02 -4.99 30.22
N PRO A 421 -28.13 -4.84 29.23
CA PRO A 421 -27.54 -5.98 28.53
C PRO A 421 -26.84 -6.93 29.51
N ALA A 422 -27.10 -8.24 29.37
CA ALA A 422 -26.44 -9.25 30.20
C ALA A 422 -24.95 -9.39 29.90
N GLN A 423 -24.56 -9.02 28.69
CA GLN A 423 -23.19 -9.09 28.21
C GLN A 423 -22.95 -8.06 27.11
N LEU A 424 -21.77 -7.44 27.13
CA LEU A 424 -21.30 -6.49 26.11
C LEU A 424 -19.99 -6.99 25.51
N TRP A 425 -19.81 -6.78 24.21
CA TRP A 425 -18.59 -7.08 23.50
C TRP A 425 -17.96 -5.78 22.96
N LEU A 426 -16.74 -5.50 23.39
CA LEU A 426 -15.98 -4.33 22.93
C LEU A 426 -14.81 -4.82 22.09
N ALA A 427 -14.73 -4.37 20.84
CA ALA A 427 -13.73 -4.87 19.92
C ALA A 427 -13.00 -3.76 19.16
N ASP A 428 -11.75 -4.04 18.80
CA ASP A 428 -10.97 -3.22 17.84
C ASP A 428 -9.99 -4.08 17.05
N SER A 429 -9.56 -3.56 15.90
CA SER A 429 -8.55 -4.18 15.04
C SER A 429 -7.43 -3.20 14.76
N GLY A 430 -6.17 -3.67 14.80
CA GLY A 430 -4.96 -2.89 14.56
C GLY A 430 -3.88 -3.14 15.60
N SER A 431 -2.73 -2.47 15.48
CA SER A 431 -1.67 -2.62 16.46
C SER A 431 -2.15 -2.26 17.88
N ALA A 432 -1.58 -2.89 18.90
CA ALA A 432 -1.93 -2.61 20.29
C ALA A 432 -1.81 -1.13 20.64
N ARG A 433 -0.76 -0.46 20.16
CA ARG A 433 -0.55 0.99 20.34
C ARG A 433 -1.72 1.83 19.82
N ALA A 434 -2.33 1.44 18.70
CA ALA A 434 -3.45 2.17 18.11
C ALA A 434 -4.82 1.74 18.70
N SER A 435 -4.98 0.46 19.06
CA SER A 435 -6.26 -0.11 19.49
C SER A 435 -6.54 0.11 20.97
N ARG A 436 -5.55 -0.03 21.84
CA ARG A 436 -5.71 0.13 23.31
C ARG A 436 -6.40 1.46 23.70
N PRO A 437 -6.00 2.65 23.20
CA PRO A 437 -6.67 3.89 23.59
C PRO A 437 -8.14 3.95 23.17
N ARG A 438 -8.50 3.26 22.09
CA ARG A 438 -9.90 3.21 21.62
C ARG A 438 -10.75 2.26 22.47
N LEU A 439 -10.21 1.07 22.78
CA LEU A 439 -10.86 0.11 23.66
C LEU A 439 -11.01 0.62 25.08
N ASN A 440 -9.96 1.20 25.66
CA ASN A 440 -9.99 1.73 27.03
C ASN A 440 -11.12 2.76 27.21
N ARG A 441 -11.39 3.60 26.20
CA ARG A 441 -12.51 4.56 26.27
C ARG A 441 -13.87 3.88 26.31
N LEU A 442 -14.07 2.77 25.60
CA LEU A 442 -15.32 2.00 25.67
C LEU A 442 -15.41 1.21 26.99
N GLN A 443 -14.29 0.63 27.41
CA GLN A 443 -14.17 -0.07 28.65
C GLN A 443 -14.55 0.84 29.86
N GLN A 444 -13.96 2.02 29.95
CA GLN A 444 -14.28 3.01 30.98
C GLN A 444 -15.77 3.38 31.00
N GLN A 445 -16.42 3.47 29.83
CA GLN A 445 -17.86 3.73 29.76
C GLN A 445 -18.67 2.56 30.30
N ALA A 446 -18.29 1.31 30.02
CA ALA A 446 -18.96 0.13 30.54
C ALA A 446 -18.73 -0.03 32.05
N GLU A 447 -17.51 0.15 32.52
CA GLU A 447 -17.14 0.06 33.93
C GLU A 447 -17.85 1.13 34.80
N ALA A 448 -17.94 2.36 34.27
CA ALA A 448 -18.69 3.43 34.93
C ALA A 448 -20.21 3.11 35.07
N ALA A 449 -20.72 2.18 34.26
CA ALA A 449 -22.08 1.70 34.31
C ALA A 449 -22.25 0.38 35.12
N GLY A 450 -21.20 -0.05 35.86
CA GLY A 450 -21.23 -1.23 36.72
C GLY A 450 -20.98 -2.55 35.97
N TYR A 451 -20.24 -2.52 34.87
CA TYR A 451 -19.77 -3.74 34.17
C TYR A 451 -18.31 -4.01 34.50
N ARG A 452 -17.97 -5.28 34.64
CA ARG A 452 -16.60 -5.76 34.72
C ARG A 452 -16.18 -6.28 33.32
N CYS A 453 -15.03 -5.81 32.80
CA CYS A 453 -14.54 -6.17 31.52
C CYS A 453 -13.28 -7.04 31.59
N GLU A 454 -13.25 -8.13 30.85
CA GLU A 454 -12.13 -9.07 30.76
C GLU A 454 -11.64 -9.20 29.33
N ALA A 455 -10.32 -9.24 29.15
CA ALA A 455 -9.72 -9.46 27.83
C ALA A 455 -9.93 -10.91 27.39
N VAL A 456 -10.34 -11.09 26.15
CA VAL A 456 -10.45 -12.41 25.50
C VAL A 456 -9.23 -12.59 24.62
N ASP A 457 -8.40 -13.58 24.92
CA ASP A 457 -7.28 -13.97 24.06
C ASP A 457 -7.81 -14.65 22.80
N LEU A 458 -7.40 -14.13 21.67
CA LEU A 458 -7.79 -14.62 20.35
C LEU A 458 -6.67 -15.40 19.65
N GLU A 459 -5.49 -15.50 20.28
CA GLU A 459 -4.29 -16.14 19.73
C GLU A 459 -3.86 -15.60 18.35
N VAL A 460 -4.34 -14.40 18.00
CA VAL A 460 -4.02 -13.73 16.73
C VAL A 460 -3.62 -12.28 16.98
N PRO A 461 -2.58 -11.78 16.29
CA PRO A 461 -2.19 -10.40 16.39
C PRO A 461 -3.24 -9.47 15.75
N TYR A 462 -3.25 -8.22 16.20
CA TYR A 462 -4.09 -7.14 15.66
C TYR A 462 -5.61 -7.31 15.84
N ALA A 463 -6.07 -8.32 16.58
CA ALA A 463 -7.47 -8.46 17.02
C ALA A 463 -7.54 -8.28 18.53
N HIS A 464 -8.36 -7.36 19.00
CA HIS A 464 -8.53 -7.07 20.43
C HIS A 464 -10.00 -7.13 20.78
N LEU A 465 -10.31 -7.90 21.83
CA LEU A 465 -11.68 -8.18 22.26
C LEU A 465 -11.77 -8.13 23.79
N LEU A 466 -12.77 -7.41 24.30
CA LEU A 466 -13.15 -7.44 25.68
C LEU A 466 -14.58 -7.97 25.80
N ARG A 467 -14.81 -8.84 26.77
CA ARG A 467 -16.12 -9.27 27.22
C ARG A 467 -16.45 -8.55 28.53
N CYS A 468 -17.57 -7.84 28.59
CA CYS A 468 -18.01 -7.15 29.77
C CYS A 468 -19.35 -7.72 30.25
N ALA A 469 -19.47 -8.01 31.54
CA ALA A 469 -20.69 -8.45 32.21
C ALA A 469 -20.98 -7.54 33.43
N PRO A 470 -22.24 -7.36 33.81
CA PRO A 470 -22.56 -6.62 35.02
C PRO A 470 -21.80 -7.18 36.22
N ASP A 471 -21.22 -6.32 37.05
CA ASP A 471 -20.65 -6.76 38.31
C ASP A 471 -21.77 -7.45 39.12
N ALA A 472 -21.57 -8.71 39.42
CA ALA A 472 -22.45 -9.38 40.35
C ALA A 472 -22.47 -8.51 41.64
N VAL A 473 -23.60 -7.92 41.95
CA VAL A 473 -23.79 -7.17 43.22
C VAL A 473 -23.21 -8.04 44.31
N SER A 474 -22.04 -7.64 44.82
CA SER A 474 -21.38 -8.33 45.92
C SER A 474 -22.25 -8.25 47.18
N GLY A 475 -23.22 -9.17 47.23
CA GLY A 475 -23.82 -9.56 48.51
C GLY A 475 -22.77 -10.36 49.26
N THR A 476 -22.19 -9.74 50.27
CA THR A 476 -21.44 -10.34 51.40
C THR A 476 -20.21 -11.18 51.03
N SER A 477 -19.04 -10.59 51.06
CA SER A 477 -17.92 -10.99 51.95
C SER A 477 -16.66 -10.20 51.60
N GLY A 478 -16.18 -9.45 52.61
CA GLY A 478 -14.93 -8.70 52.50
C GLY A 478 -13.72 -9.64 52.38
N LEU A 479 -13.06 -9.57 51.25
CA LEU A 479 -11.64 -9.89 51.13
C LEU A 479 -11.02 -8.82 50.21
N PRO A 480 -9.92 -8.18 50.61
CA PRO A 480 -9.29 -7.17 49.80
C PRO A 480 -8.71 -7.84 48.56
N SER A 481 -9.18 -7.40 47.38
CA SER A 481 -8.57 -7.79 46.13
C SER A 481 -7.17 -7.18 46.05
N ALA A 482 -6.16 -8.04 46.05
CA ALA A 482 -4.82 -7.65 45.66
C ALA A 482 -4.87 -7.13 44.23
N SER A 483 -4.69 -5.83 44.06
CA SER A 483 -4.41 -5.17 42.80
C SER A 483 -3.04 -5.65 42.34
N ALA A 484 -3.03 -6.74 41.56
CA ALA A 484 -1.86 -7.12 40.78
C ALA A 484 -1.74 -6.13 39.62
N ALA A 485 -0.89 -5.13 39.79
CA ALA A 485 -0.35 -4.36 38.68
C ALA A 485 0.32 -5.36 37.73
N LEU A 486 -0.30 -5.62 36.60
CA LEU A 486 0.32 -6.35 35.50
C LEU A 486 1.46 -5.47 34.95
N ASP A 487 2.67 -5.75 35.40
CA ASP A 487 3.88 -5.32 34.70
C ASP A 487 3.76 -5.78 33.25
N PRO A 488 4.00 -4.88 32.27
CA PRO A 488 3.94 -5.26 30.88
C PRO A 488 5.07 -6.27 30.59
N PRO A 489 4.78 -7.38 29.90
CA PRO A 489 5.85 -8.22 29.40
C PRO A 489 6.74 -7.34 28.50
N ARG A 490 8.04 -7.40 28.70
CA ARG A 490 9.05 -6.77 27.83
C ARG A 490 8.84 -7.33 26.42
N GLU A 491 8.11 -6.59 25.61
CA GLU A 491 8.05 -6.86 24.17
C GLU A 491 9.47 -6.75 23.62
N ALA A 492 9.99 -7.87 23.13
CA ALA A 492 11.11 -7.86 22.20
C ALA A 492 10.69 -6.96 21.03
N ALA A 493 11.48 -5.92 20.79
CA ALA A 493 11.23 -4.97 19.72
C ALA A 493 11.19 -5.71 18.38
N ALA A 494 9.99 -6.03 17.94
CA ALA A 494 9.77 -6.44 16.57
C ALA A 494 9.91 -5.19 15.68
N PRO A 495 10.69 -5.25 14.60
CA PRO A 495 10.78 -4.15 13.68
C PRO A 495 9.40 -3.84 13.12
N GLN A 496 9.00 -2.59 13.20
CA GLN A 496 7.73 -2.13 12.61
C GLN A 496 7.78 -2.28 11.08
N PRO A 497 6.69 -2.70 10.43
CA PRO A 497 6.59 -2.76 8.98
C PRO A 497 6.55 -1.38 8.31
#